data_2397a1b050048f925ae0488c1314f27d
#
_entry.id   2397a1b050048f925ae0488c1314f27d
#
_cell.length_a   1.000
_cell.length_b   1.000
_cell.length_c   1.000
_cell.angle_alpha   90.00
_cell.angle_beta   90.00
_cell.angle_gamma   90.00
#
_symmetry.space_group_name_H-M   'P 1'
#
loop_
_entity.id
_entity.type
_entity.pdbx_description
1 polymer ?
#
loop_
_entity_poly.entity_id
_entity_poly.type
_entity_poly.pdbx_seq_one_letter_code
_entity_poly.pdbx_strand_id
1 'polypeptide(L)'
;ASNNSLNAKTLIIFLEKNCDIDLLQVNLGKDNSSLSQSTFLCLEENSSVNHGVVAYGENKSNLLNSLNVIQQKNSEYNLGSLHFKFNYARFEIRIKQSKGNARTNIKGMQITKKDEQISTYTKIEFNGPNGFLDQINKSLADDKSHAIFEGSIIVPKIAQKTDASQLSRNLLLSNLAQIDTKPQLEIIADDVKCKHGA
;
A
#
# COMPACT_ATOMS: atom_id res chain seq x y z
N ALA A 1 -28.36 -14.34 -17.42
CA ALA A 1 -28.35 -13.23 -16.45
C ALA A 1 -27.00 -13.26 -15.74
N SER A 2 -26.17 -12.19 -15.90
CA SER A 2 -24.91 -12.06 -15.15
C SER A 2 -25.27 -11.84 -13.69
N ASN A 3 -24.99 -12.80 -12.84
CA ASN A 3 -25.14 -12.60 -11.40
C ASN A 3 -24.02 -11.69 -10.91
N ASN A 4 -24.30 -10.40 -10.77
CA ASN A 4 -23.40 -9.48 -10.08
C ASN A 4 -23.32 -9.89 -8.62
N SER A 5 -22.15 -10.23 -8.11
CA SER A 5 -21.93 -10.57 -6.71
C SER A 5 -21.11 -9.50 -6.01
N LEU A 6 -21.51 -9.15 -4.78
CA LEU A 6 -20.73 -8.32 -3.88
C LEU A 6 -20.26 -9.19 -2.70
N ASN A 7 -18.96 -9.24 -2.48
CA ASN A 7 -18.35 -9.97 -1.39
C ASN A 7 -17.58 -9.01 -0.50
N ALA A 8 -17.85 -9.02 0.80
CA ALA A 8 -17.10 -8.25 1.78
C ALA A 8 -16.39 -9.19 2.76
N LYS A 9 -15.10 -8.91 3.02
CA LYS A 9 -14.27 -9.72 3.93
C LYS A 9 -13.47 -8.82 4.84
N THR A 10 -13.30 -9.24 6.07
CA THR A 10 -12.42 -8.58 7.05
C THR A 10 -11.45 -9.60 7.63
N LEU A 11 -10.18 -9.23 7.65
CA LEU A 11 -9.10 -9.99 8.27
C LEU A 11 -8.50 -9.13 9.39
N ILE A 12 -8.39 -9.67 10.59
CA ILE A 12 -7.77 -9.00 11.73
C ILE A 12 -6.67 -9.91 12.25
N ILE A 13 -5.45 -9.38 12.31
CA ILE A 13 -4.27 -10.10 12.79
C ILE A 13 -3.62 -9.27 13.89
N PHE A 14 -3.42 -9.89 15.02
CA PHE A 14 -2.69 -9.33 16.14
C PHE A 14 -1.42 -10.17 16.38
N LEU A 15 -0.25 -9.55 16.21
CA LEU A 15 1.02 -10.18 16.52
C LEU A 15 1.46 -9.77 17.93
N GLU A 16 1.69 -10.76 18.78
CA GLU A 16 2.29 -10.55 20.08
C GLU A 16 3.77 -10.14 19.96
N LYS A 17 4.35 -9.70 21.07
CA LYS A 17 5.75 -9.29 21.13
C LYS A 17 6.70 -10.41 20.70
N ASN A 18 7.75 -10.03 19.97
CA ASN A 18 8.82 -10.92 19.50
C ASN A 18 8.33 -12.06 18.58
N CYS A 19 7.19 -11.85 17.88
CA CYS A 19 6.66 -12.80 16.91
C CYS A 19 7.03 -12.37 15.49
N ASP A 20 7.40 -13.34 14.66
CA ASP A 20 7.69 -13.14 13.23
C ASP A 20 6.76 -14.01 12.40
N ILE A 21 6.14 -13.44 11.35
CA ILE A 21 5.29 -14.18 10.43
C ILE A 21 5.53 -13.80 8.98
N ASP A 22 5.31 -14.77 8.10
CA ASP A 22 5.11 -14.57 6.67
C ASP A 22 3.62 -14.71 6.34
N LEU A 23 3.04 -13.69 5.74
CA LEU A 23 1.63 -13.64 5.36
C LEU A 23 1.50 -13.48 3.86
N LEU A 24 0.76 -14.37 3.19
CA LEU A 24 0.37 -14.19 1.80
C LEU A 24 -1.15 -13.99 1.72
N GLN A 25 -1.55 -12.81 1.25
CA GLN A 25 -2.95 -12.47 0.97
C GLN A 25 -3.19 -12.49 -0.53
N VAL A 26 -4.15 -13.30 -0.97
CA VAL A 26 -4.55 -13.40 -2.38
C VAL A 26 -5.98 -12.93 -2.54
N ASN A 27 -6.20 -11.87 -3.33
CA ASN A 27 -7.50 -11.28 -3.64
C ASN A 27 -7.86 -11.62 -5.09
N LEU A 28 -8.83 -12.52 -5.28
CA LEU A 28 -9.29 -12.94 -6.61
C LEU A 28 -10.64 -12.31 -6.90
N GLY A 29 -10.68 -11.45 -7.92
CA GLY A 29 -11.92 -10.90 -8.49
C GLY A 29 -12.45 -11.82 -9.58
N LYS A 30 -13.63 -12.43 -9.37
CA LYS A 30 -14.31 -13.22 -10.39
C LYS A 30 -15.05 -12.34 -11.39
N ASP A 31 -15.38 -12.88 -12.55
CA ASP A 31 -16.17 -12.19 -13.58
C ASP A 31 -17.41 -11.52 -13.01
N ASN A 32 -17.63 -10.24 -13.34
CA ASN A 32 -18.76 -9.43 -12.91
C ASN A 32 -18.96 -9.34 -11.39
N SER A 33 -17.90 -9.51 -10.60
CA SER A 33 -17.98 -9.41 -9.14
C SER A 33 -17.33 -8.15 -8.60
N SER A 34 -17.76 -7.74 -7.42
CA SER A 34 -17.10 -6.71 -6.62
C SER A 34 -16.66 -7.30 -5.29
N LEU A 35 -15.40 -7.10 -4.94
CA LEU A 35 -14.81 -7.54 -3.68
C LEU A 35 -14.46 -6.31 -2.83
N SER A 36 -14.90 -6.29 -1.57
CA SER A 36 -14.43 -5.36 -0.55
C SER A 36 -13.63 -6.14 0.49
N GLN A 37 -12.34 -5.84 0.59
CA GLN A 37 -11.44 -6.49 1.54
C GLN A 37 -10.88 -5.46 2.52
N SER A 38 -11.06 -5.71 3.81
CA SER A 38 -10.43 -4.92 4.87
C SER A 38 -9.46 -5.79 5.66
N THR A 39 -8.23 -5.32 5.84
CA THR A 39 -7.20 -6.02 6.60
C THR A 39 -6.64 -5.09 7.67
N PHE A 40 -6.61 -5.56 8.90
CA PHE A 40 -6.07 -4.87 10.06
C PHE A 40 -4.95 -5.70 10.67
N LEU A 41 -3.76 -5.12 10.77
CA LEU A 41 -2.61 -5.73 11.46
C LEU A 41 -2.18 -4.84 12.62
N CYS A 42 -1.97 -5.46 13.77
CA CYS A 42 -1.32 -4.83 14.90
C CYS A 42 -0.04 -5.60 15.22
N LEU A 43 1.09 -4.92 15.11
CA LEU A 43 2.40 -5.47 15.37
C LEU A 43 2.87 -4.95 16.74
N GLU A 44 2.93 -5.84 17.73
CA GLU A 44 3.48 -5.53 19.03
C GLU A 44 5.01 -5.35 19.00
N GLU A 45 5.58 -4.97 20.11
CA GLU A 45 7.00 -4.62 20.25
C GLU A 45 7.92 -5.75 19.79
N ASN A 46 8.93 -5.42 18.96
CA ASN A 46 9.92 -6.32 18.36
C ASN A 46 9.31 -7.43 17.46
N SER A 47 8.10 -7.27 16.98
CA SER A 47 7.51 -8.23 16.04
C SER A 47 7.79 -7.85 14.60
N SER A 48 7.78 -8.82 13.69
CA SER A 48 7.98 -8.58 12.27
C SER A 48 6.98 -9.31 11.38
N VAL A 49 6.63 -8.69 10.25
CA VAL A 49 5.73 -9.28 9.25
C VAL A 49 6.27 -9.06 7.85
N ASN A 50 6.45 -10.17 7.11
CA ASN A 50 6.59 -10.12 5.67
C ASN A 50 5.20 -10.38 5.06
N HIS A 51 4.62 -9.37 4.42
CA HIS A 51 3.26 -9.42 3.88
C HIS A 51 3.29 -9.34 2.35
N GLY A 52 2.98 -10.44 1.69
CA GLY A 52 2.70 -10.48 0.25
C GLY A 52 1.22 -10.24 -0.02
N VAL A 53 0.89 -9.29 -0.90
CA VAL A 53 -0.49 -9.07 -1.37
C VAL A 53 -0.53 -9.20 -2.88
N VAL A 54 -1.25 -10.21 -3.37
CA VAL A 54 -1.50 -10.39 -4.80
C VAL A 54 -2.98 -10.19 -5.07
N ALA A 55 -3.31 -9.23 -5.93
CA ALA A 55 -4.69 -8.98 -6.34
C ALA A 55 -4.81 -9.14 -7.86
N TYR A 56 -5.62 -10.11 -8.27
CA TYR A 56 -5.88 -10.48 -9.65
C TYR A 56 -7.37 -10.44 -9.94
N GLY A 57 -7.77 -9.68 -10.95
CA GLY A 57 -9.14 -9.60 -11.42
C GLY A 57 -9.38 -10.40 -12.70
N GLU A 58 -10.58 -10.94 -12.83
CA GLU A 58 -11.14 -11.41 -14.10
C GLU A 58 -11.97 -10.28 -14.74
N ASN A 59 -12.58 -10.54 -15.92
CA ASN A 59 -13.31 -9.51 -16.68
C ASN A 59 -14.38 -8.80 -15.81
N LYS A 60 -14.42 -7.46 -15.88
CA LYS A 60 -15.38 -6.61 -15.16
C LYS A 60 -15.43 -6.83 -13.65
N SER A 61 -14.35 -7.34 -13.07
CA SER A 61 -14.24 -7.43 -11.62
C SER A 61 -13.78 -6.10 -11.02
N ASN A 62 -14.25 -5.80 -9.81
CA ASN A 62 -13.86 -4.61 -9.07
C ASN A 62 -13.34 -4.98 -7.69
N LEU A 63 -12.41 -4.17 -7.15
CA LEU A 63 -11.83 -4.38 -5.84
C LEU A 63 -11.72 -3.07 -5.05
N LEU A 64 -12.23 -3.07 -3.82
CA LEU A 64 -11.89 -2.09 -2.81
C LEU A 64 -11.08 -2.80 -1.73
N ASN A 65 -9.82 -2.43 -1.57
CA ASN A 65 -8.93 -3.02 -0.57
C ASN A 65 -8.43 -1.96 0.41
N SER A 66 -8.63 -2.19 1.70
CA SER A 66 -8.14 -1.35 2.78
C SER A 66 -7.21 -2.16 3.67
N LEU A 67 -5.97 -1.68 3.81
CA LEU A 67 -4.95 -2.28 4.65
C LEU A 67 -4.53 -1.26 5.71
N ASN A 68 -4.76 -1.58 6.97
CA ASN A 68 -4.43 -0.74 8.12
C ASN A 68 -3.43 -1.48 9.00
N VAL A 69 -2.28 -0.86 9.24
CA VAL A 69 -1.18 -1.44 10.02
C VAL A 69 -0.81 -0.50 11.16
N ILE A 70 -0.76 -1.02 12.36
CA ILE A 70 -0.26 -0.32 13.55
C ILE A 70 1.03 -1.02 13.98
N GLN A 71 2.11 -0.26 14.03
CA GLN A 71 3.42 -0.73 14.44
C GLN A 71 3.80 -0.16 15.81
N GLN A 72 4.10 -1.04 16.76
CA GLN A 72 4.67 -0.66 18.04
C GLN A 72 6.21 -0.51 17.94
N LYS A 73 6.86 -0.23 19.05
CA LYS A 73 8.30 0.02 19.11
C LYS A 73 9.13 -1.14 18.55
N ASN A 74 10.14 -0.83 17.76
CA ASN A 74 11.07 -1.79 17.13
C ASN A 74 10.40 -2.82 16.21
N SER A 75 9.14 -2.66 15.85
CA SER A 75 8.50 -3.61 14.92
C SER A 75 8.92 -3.36 13.48
N GLU A 76 8.86 -4.40 12.66
CA GLU A 76 9.18 -4.35 11.24
C GLU A 76 8.01 -4.83 10.38
N TYR A 77 7.68 -4.06 9.35
CA TYR A 77 6.62 -4.40 8.39
C TYR A 77 7.14 -4.29 6.97
N ASN A 78 7.18 -5.42 6.27
CA ASN A 78 7.63 -5.54 4.89
C ASN A 78 6.43 -5.89 4.02
N LEU A 79 6.01 -4.97 3.14
CA LEU A 79 4.90 -5.17 2.20
C LEU A 79 5.41 -5.33 0.78
N GLY A 80 5.10 -6.46 0.15
CA GLY A 80 5.19 -6.67 -1.28
C GLY A 80 3.79 -6.75 -1.90
N SER A 81 3.43 -5.87 -2.85
CA SER A 81 2.10 -5.90 -3.45
C SER A 81 2.13 -5.89 -4.97
N LEU A 82 1.25 -6.69 -5.59
CA LEU A 82 1.04 -6.75 -7.03
C LEU A 82 -0.45 -6.74 -7.36
N HIS A 83 -0.87 -5.73 -8.15
CA HIS A 83 -2.27 -5.50 -8.49
C HIS A 83 -2.45 -5.44 -10.00
N PHE A 84 -3.36 -6.23 -10.57
CA PHE A 84 -3.57 -6.27 -12.02
C PHE A 84 -4.91 -6.88 -12.44
N LYS A 85 -5.34 -6.57 -13.67
CA LYS A 85 -6.52 -7.13 -14.33
C LYS A 85 -7.88 -6.84 -13.68
N PHE A 86 -8.01 -5.85 -12.84
CA PHE A 86 -9.31 -5.35 -12.40
C PHE A 86 -9.84 -4.30 -13.36
N ASN A 87 -11.13 -4.32 -13.63
CA ASN A 87 -11.78 -3.21 -14.31
C ASN A 87 -11.64 -1.92 -13.52
N TYR A 88 -11.90 -1.99 -12.21
CA TYR A 88 -11.65 -0.93 -11.25
C TYR A 88 -11.08 -1.52 -9.96
N ALA A 89 -9.97 -0.97 -9.49
CA ALA A 89 -9.44 -1.33 -8.18
C ALA A 89 -8.93 -0.10 -7.42
N ARG A 90 -9.20 -0.08 -6.10
CA ARG A 90 -8.68 0.92 -5.17
C ARG A 90 -8.03 0.23 -3.98
N PHE A 91 -6.77 0.56 -3.75
CA PHE A 91 -5.97 0.10 -2.62
C PHE A 91 -5.68 1.26 -1.70
N GLU A 92 -6.12 1.18 -0.45
CA GLU A 92 -5.78 2.15 0.59
C GLU A 92 -4.90 1.48 1.63
N ILE A 93 -3.69 1.96 1.78
CA ILE A 93 -2.69 1.44 2.70
C ILE A 93 -2.38 2.52 3.73
N ARG A 94 -2.76 2.29 4.98
CA ARG A 94 -2.50 3.19 6.10
C ARG A 94 -1.61 2.50 7.11
N ILE A 95 -0.45 3.09 7.38
CA ILE A 95 0.52 2.55 8.33
C ILE A 95 0.84 3.62 9.37
N LYS A 96 0.73 3.25 10.63
CA LYS A 96 1.03 4.11 11.77
C LYS A 96 2.15 3.52 12.61
N GLN A 97 3.31 4.17 12.63
CA GLN A 97 4.41 3.86 13.53
C GLN A 97 4.17 4.57 14.87
N SER A 98 3.66 3.85 15.87
CA SER A 98 3.08 4.46 17.06
C SER A 98 4.09 4.84 18.16
N LYS A 99 5.26 4.17 18.22
CA LYS A 99 6.21 4.31 19.36
C LYS A 99 7.65 4.62 19.00
N GLY A 100 7.95 4.72 17.71
CA GLY A 100 9.32 4.94 17.22
C GLY A 100 10.16 3.67 17.06
N ASN A 101 11.35 3.83 16.45
CA ASN A 101 12.27 2.77 16.03
C ASN A 101 11.61 1.69 15.13
N ALA A 102 10.42 1.91 14.62
CA ALA A 102 9.77 0.97 13.72
C ALA A 102 10.31 1.12 12.29
N ARG A 103 10.30 0.03 11.55
CA ARG A 103 10.76 -0.03 10.16
C ARG A 103 9.62 -0.45 9.24
N THR A 104 9.49 0.25 8.13
CA THR A 104 8.49 -0.06 7.11
C THR A 104 9.16 -0.11 5.75
N ASN A 105 8.98 -1.22 5.02
CA ASN A 105 9.42 -1.35 3.64
C ASN A 105 8.19 -1.67 2.77
N ILE A 106 7.99 -0.91 1.69
CA ILE A 106 6.87 -1.09 0.77
C ILE A 106 7.40 -1.22 -0.65
N LYS A 107 7.08 -2.33 -1.31
CA LYS A 107 7.36 -2.56 -2.73
C LYS A 107 6.05 -2.87 -3.44
N GLY A 108 5.47 -1.86 -4.08
CA GLY A 108 4.21 -1.97 -4.79
C GLY A 108 4.41 -1.99 -6.31
N MET A 109 3.59 -2.78 -7.00
CA MET A 109 3.47 -2.75 -8.45
C MET A 109 2.02 -2.86 -8.86
N GLN A 110 1.60 -1.98 -9.79
CA GLN A 110 0.29 -2.03 -10.43
C GLN A 110 0.45 -2.07 -11.95
N ILE A 111 -0.34 -2.94 -12.58
CA ILE A 111 -0.33 -3.13 -14.05
C ILE A 111 -1.75 -2.95 -14.55
N THR A 112 -1.93 -2.04 -15.50
CA THR A 112 -3.24 -1.74 -16.10
C THR A 112 -3.19 -1.88 -17.63
N LYS A 113 -4.27 -2.38 -18.21
CA LYS A 113 -4.45 -2.54 -19.66
C LYS A 113 -5.88 -2.25 -20.07
N LYS A 114 -6.13 -2.08 -21.36
CA LYS A 114 -7.45 -1.80 -21.93
C LYS A 114 -8.08 -0.55 -21.33
N ASP A 115 -9.20 -0.69 -20.65
CA ASP A 115 -9.93 0.39 -19.96
C ASP A 115 -9.84 0.22 -18.42
N GLU A 116 -8.88 -0.56 -17.92
CA GLU A 116 -8.67 -0.82 -16.49
C GLU A 116 -8.23 0.45 -15.76
N GLN A 117 -8.71 0.61 -14.54
CA GLN A 117 -8.28 1.69 -13.65
C GLN A 117 -7.88 1.12 -12.29
N ILE A 118 -6.61 1.28 -11.93
CA ILE A 118 -6.08 0.86 -10.62
C ILE A 118 -5.47 2.05 -9.91
N SER A 119 -5.91 2.28 -8.67
CA SER A 119 -5.40 3.35 -7.82
C SER A 119 -4.85 2.80 -6.51
N THR A 120 -3.65 3.26 -6.14
CA THR A 120 -3.00 2.93 -4.87
C THR A 120 -2.76 4.22 -4.07
N TYR A 121 -3.30 4.27 -2.85
CA TYR A 121 -3.14 5.36 -1.90
C TYR A 121 -2.38 4.86 -0.68
N THR A 122 -1.28 5.49 -0.34
CA THR A 122 -0.53 5.16 0.87
C THR A 122 -0.48 6.36 1.81
N LYS A 123 -0.68 6.11 3.09
CA LYS A 123 -0.51 7.11 4.14
C LYS A 123 0.32 6.52 5.27
N ILE A 124 1.49 7.11 5.52
CA ILE A 124 2.42 6.66 6.54
C ILE A 124 2.54 7.76 7.59
N GLU A 125 2.23 7.45 8.84
CA GLU A 125 2.32 8.38 9.97
C GLU A 125 3.38 7.92 10.97
N PHE A 126 4.30 8.82 11.31
CA PHE A 126 5.32 8.60 12.33
C PHE A 126 4.90 9.28 13.64
N ASN A 127 4.65 8.50 14.68
CA ASN A 127 4.28 9.04 16.01
C ASN A 127 5.32 8.76 17.08
N GLY A 128 6.57 8.61 16.68
CA GLY A 128 7.72 8.43 17.56
C GLY A 128 9.03 8.62 16.81
N PRO A 129 10.16 8.76 17.52
CA PRO A 129 11.46 9.03 16.91
C PRO A 129 12.07 7.81 16.22
N ASN A 130 13.10 8.06 15.38
CA ASN A 130 13.89 7.04 14.69
C ASN A 130 13.04 6.11 13.81
N GLY A 131 11.94 6.59 13.23
CA GLY A 131 11.14 5.84 12.29
C GLY A 131 11.87 5.68 10.95
N PHE A 132 11.66 4.54 10.29
CA PHE A 132 12.22 4.26 8.97
C PHE A 132 11.14 3.90 7.97
N LEU A 133 11.25 4.46 6.75
CA LEU A 133 10.41 4.08 5.60
C LEU A 133 11.26 4.00 4.34
N ASP A 134 11.19 2.88 3.64
CA ASP A 134 11.60 2.76 2.24
C ASP A 134 10.43 2.29 1.39
N GLN A 135 9.91 3.19 0.55
CA GLN A 135 8.77 2.92 -0.30
C GLN A 135 9.11 3.09 -1.77
N ILE A 136 8.84 2.06 -2.57
CA ILE A 136 8.86 2.14 -4.02
C ILE A 136 7.51 1.66 -4.58
N ASN A 137 6.90 2.48 -5.44
CA ASN A 137 5.73 2.11 -6.22
C ASN A 137 6.07 2.13 -7.71
N LYS A 138 5.69 1.07 -8.42
CA LYS A 138 5.85 0.98 -9.87
C LYS A 138 4.49 0.87 -10.54
N SER A 139 4.29 1.67 -11.60
CA SER A 139 3.07 1.64 -12.41
C SER A 139 3.40 1.34 -13.86
N LEU A 140 2.70 0.39 -14.44
CA LEU A 140 2.76 0.04 -15.85
C LEU A 140 1.36 0.20 -16.46
N ALA A 141 1.22 1.04 -17.46
CA ALA A 141 -0.07 1.28 -18.11
C ALA A 141 0.02 1.13 -19.63
N ASP A 142 -0.94 0.41 -20.20
CA ASP A 142 -1.04 0.11 -21.62
C ASP A 142 -2.45 0.42 -22.15
N ASP A 143 -2.63 0.44 -23.46
CA ASP A 143 -3.88 0.76 -24.17
C ASP A 143 -4.48 2.13 -23.77
N LYS A 144 -5.66 2.16 -23.13
CA LYS A 144 -6.36 3.36 -22.63
C LYS A 144 -6.51 3.34 -21.11
N SER A 145 -5.72 2.53 -20.45
CA SER A 145 -5.83 2.32 -19.01
C SER A 145 -5.28 3.47 -18.21
N HIS A 146 -5.66 3.50 -16.92
CA HIS A 146 -5.28 4.56 -16.02
C HIS A 146 -4.75 3.97 -14.69
N ALA A 147 -3.49 4.25 -14.38
CA ALA A 147 -2.87 3.90 -13.11
C ALA A 147 -2.67 5.16 -12.25
N ILE A 148 -3.05 5.12 -10.97
CA ILE A 148 -2.95 6.26 -10.06
C ILE A 148 -2.14 5.84 -8.83
N PHE A 149 -1.18 6.66 -8.42
CA PHE A 149 -0.47 6.50 -7.17
C PHE A 149 -0.45 7.82 -6.39
N GLU A 150 -0.98 7.79 -5.17
CA GLU A 150 -0.83 8.88 -4.21
C GLU A 150 -0.16 8.37 -2.95
N GLY A 151 0.92 9.03 -2.54
CA GLY A 151 1.67 8.68 -1.34
C GLY A 151 1.81 9.85 -0.40
N SER A 152 1.38 9.71 0.84
CA SER A 152 1.49 10.73 1.89
C SER A 152 2.35 10.24 3.03
N ILE A 153 3.35 11.04 3.42
CA ILE A 153 4.22 10.79 4.57
C ILE A 153 4.04 11.95 5.54
N ILE A 154 3.69 11.64 6.79
CA ILE A 154 3.44 12.62 7.84
C ILE A 154 4.45 12.44 8.96
N VAL A 155 5.25 13.47 9.21
CA VAL A 155 6.36 13.48 10.18
C VAL A 155 6.13 14.63 11.19
N PRO A 156 5.33 14.42 12.24
CA PRO A 156 5.06 15.42 13.26
C PRO A 156 6.29 15.71 14.11
N LYS A 157 6.28 16.77 14.90
CA LYS A 157 7.39 17.24 15.71
C LYS A 157 8.05 16.18 16.61
N ILE A 158 7.27 15.22 17.11
CA ILE A 158 7.76 14.12 17.95
C ILE A 158 8.59 13.08 17.18
N ALA A 159 8.45 13.02 15.86
CA ALA A 159 9.09 12.02 14.99
C ALA A 159 10.50 12.43 14.55
N GLN A 160 11.33 12.90 15.48
CA GLN A 160 12.72 13.26 15.21
C GLN A 160 13.53 12.05 14.76
N LYS A 161 14.58 12.30 13.95
CA LYS A 161 15.48 11.29 13.38
C LYS A 161 14.77 10.27 12.48
N THR A 162 13.63 10.65 11.91
CA THR A 162 12.96 9.85 10.89
C THR A 162 13.79 9.85 9.60
N ASP A 163 13.96 8.67 9.00
CA ASP A 163 14.56 8.47 7.68
C ASP A 163 13.50 7.86 6.75
N ALA A 164 12.95 8.66 5.84
CA ALA A 164 11.84 8.26 4.97
C ALA A 164 12.16 8.53 3.50
N SER A 165 11.97 7.51 2.68
CA SER A 165 12.14 7.58 1.23
C SER A 165 10.88 7.08 0.53
N GLN A 166 10.37 7.85 -0.44
CA GLN A 166 9.28 7.45 -1.32
C GLN A 166 9.69 7.65 -2.78
N LEU A 167 9.59 6.60 -3.59
CA LEU A 167 9.92 6.65 -5.01
C LEU A 167 8.75 6.09 -5.83
N SER A 168 8.36 6.81 -6.87
CA SER A 168 7.46 6.30 -7.93
C SER A 168 8.25 6.08 -9.22
N ARG A 169 7.98 4.96 -9.91
CA ARG A 169 8.55 4.67 -11.23
C ARG A 169 7.44 4.21 -12.16
N ASN A 170 7.30 4.92 -13.27
CA ASN A 170 6.16 4.79 -14.15
C ASN A 170 6.61 4.47 -15.58
N LEU A 171 5.87 3.57 -16.24
CA LEU A 171 6.11 3.23 -17.63
C LEU A 171 4.79 3.19 -18.40
N LEU A 172 4.66 4.09 -19.38
CA LEU A 172 3.58 4.10 -20.37
C LEU A 172 3.98 3.25 -21.58
N LEU A 173 3.16 2.28 -21.93
CA LEU A 173 3.34 1.42 -23.09
C LEU A 173 2.48 1.86 -24.29
N SER A 174 1.53 2.78 -24.08
CA SER A 174 0.65 3.35 -25.11
C SER A 174 0.53 4.86 -24.94
N ASN A 175 0.35 5.57 -26.06
CA ASN A 175 0.11 7.03 -26.06
C ASN A 175 -1.27 7.42 -25.50
N LEU A 176 -2.18 6.46 -25.30
CA LEU A 176 -3.51 6.68 -24.75
C LEU A 176 -3.59 6.29 -23.26
N ALA A 177 -2.57 5.61 -22.73
CA ALA A 177 -2.51 5.26 -21.34
C ALA A 177 -2.16 6.48 -20.47
N GLN A 178 -2.63 6.47 -19.21
CA GLN A 178 -2.41 7.54 -18.26
C GLN A 178 -1.82 7.00 -16.96
N ILE A 179 -0.88 7.74 -16.39
CA ILE A 179 -0.35 7.47 -15.04
C ILE A 179 -0.29 8.80 -14.28
N ASP A 180 -1.04 8.88 -13.18
CA ASP A 180 -0.99 10.01 -12.25
C ASP A 180 -0.20 9.63 -11.00
N THR A 181 0.74 10.49 -10.63
CA THR A 181 1.57 10.29 -9.43
C THR A 181 1.60 11.54 -8.58
N LYS A 182 1.25 11.39 -7.28
CA LYS A 182 1.21 12.50 -6.33
C LYS A 182 1.91 12.14 -5.02
N PRO A 183 3.24 12.32 -4.92
CA PRO A 183 3.93 12.20 -3.65
C PRO A 183 3.69 13.44 -2.78
N GLN A 184 3.41 13.25 -1.48
CA GLN A 184 3.19 14.32 -0.51
C GLN A 184 4.04 14.09 0.74
N LEU A 185 4.73 15.13 1.18
CA LEU A 185 5.50 15.15 2.43
C LEU A 185 4.95 16.27 3.33
N GLU A 186 4.50 15.91 4.53
CA GLU A 186 4.13 16.85 5.59
C GLU A 186 5.12 16.68 6.74
N ILE A 187 6.09 17.58 6.83
CA ILE A 187 7.23 17.47 7.75
C ILE A 187 7.19 18.65 8.71
N ILE A 188 7.06 18.36 10.00
CA ILE A 188 7.08 19.35 11.09
C ILE A 188 8.31 19.15 11.98
N ALA A 189 8.91 17.95 11.99
CA ALA A 189 10.15 17.65 12.72
C ALA A 189 11.37 18.30 12.06
N ASP A 190 12.36 18.70 12.85
CA ASP A 190 13.52 19.47 12.39
C ASP A 190 14.72 18.58 12.00
N ASP A 191 14.93 17.47 12.73
CA ASP A 191 16.06 16.54 12.53
C ASP A 191 15.60 15.28 11.82
N VAL A 192 15.43 15.34 10.50
CA VAL A 192 14.94 14.23 9.69
C VAL A 192 15.61 14.15 8.32
N LYS A 193 15.56 12.96 7.69
CA LYS A 193 15.96 12.73 6.31
C LYS A 193 14.74 12.22 5.54
N CYS A 194 14.05 13.12 4.85
CA CYS A 194 12.88 12.76 4.07
C CYS A 194 13.07 13.16 2.60
N LYS A 195 12.81 12.22 1.70
CA LYS A 195 12.92 12.45 0.26
C LYS A 195 11.79 11.75 -0.50
N HIS A 196 11.40 12.33 -1.60
CA HIS A 196 10.56 11.66 -2.59
C HIS A 196 11.12 11.85 -4.00
N GLY A 197 10.68 10.98 -4.92
CA GLY A 197 10.96 11.04 -6.35
C GLY A 197 9.85 10.42 -7.17
N ALA A 198 9.72 10.89 -8.42
CA ALA A 198 8.77 10.36 -9.40
C ALA A 198 9.48 10.19 -10.75
#